data_b0e3d074f7d563eb57abb08b10c4a79f
#
_entry.id   b0e3d074f7d563eb57abb08b10c4a79f
#
_cell.length_a   1.000
_cell.length_b   1.000
_cell.length_c   1.000
_cell.angle_alpha   90.00
_cell.angle_beta   90.00
_cell.angle_gamma   90.00
#
_symmetry.space_group_name_H-M   'P 1'
#
loop_
_entity.id
_entity.type
_entity.pdbx_description
1 polymer ?
#
loop_
_entity_poly.entity_id
_entity_poly.type
_entity_poly.pdbx_seq_one_letter_code
_entity_poly.pdbx_strand_id
1 'polypeptide(L)'
;MGLDQAFIETILYAAPMNDLGKIGIPDAILLKPAKLDSGEWEIMKLHTVIGAKILEGSEAEFIRLGEIIALCHHEKWDGSGYPKKLKGSEIPLAGRIAAIADVFDALTSRRPYRKPFSLEESLAIIREGSGSHFDPDVVDSFFAIREEIITIKKQYGEENQKTGDIPGLKGLLQQYKFRPNPNSC
;
A
#
# COMPACT_ATOMS: atom_id res chain seq x y z
N MET A 1 -9.69 15.34 9.75
CA MET A 1 -10.12 15.60 8.36
C MET A 1 -11.66 15.66 8.21
N GLY A 2 -12.46 15.16 9.15
CA GLY A 2 -13.94 15.23 9.07
C GLY A 2 -14.54 14.52 7.85
N LEU A 3 -13.96 13.41 7.44
CA LEU A 3 -14.46 12.60 6.33
C LEU A 3 -15.76 11.90 6.73
N ASP A 4 -16.65 11.68 5.75
CA ASP A 4 -17.87 10.94 6.02
C ASP A 4 -17.62 9.46 6.22
N GLN A 5 -18.54 8.78 6.91
CA GLN A 5 -18.38 7.37 7.29
C GLN A 5 -18.35 6.45 6.06
N ALA A 6 -19.10 6.77 5.02
CA ALA A 6 -19.15 5.95 3.80
C ALA A 6 -17.79 5.97 3.08
N PHE A 7 -17.13 7.14 3.00
CA PHE A 7 -15.79 7.24 2.44
C PHE A 7 -14.76 6.46 3.27
N ILE A 8 -14.86 6.54 4.62
CA ILE A 8 -13.96 5.81 5.53
C ILE A 8 -14.09 4.28 5.33
N GLU A 9 -15.31 3.77 5.22
CA GLU A 9 -15.56 2.36 4.96
C GLU A 9 -15.07 1.95 3.57
N THR A 10 -15.32 2.77 2.56
CA THR A 10 -14.89 2.50 1.19
C THR A 10 -13.36 2.44 1.08
N ILE A 11 -12.62 3.39 1.69
CA ILE A 11 -11.16 3.41 1.64
C ILE A 11 -10.54 2.22 2.39
N LEU A 12 -11.17 1.74 3.46
CA LEU A 12 -10.72 0.57 4.21
C LEU A 12 -10.65 -0.69 3.34
N TYR A 13 -11.65 -0.90 2.47
CA TYR A 13 -11.67 -2.02 1.52
C TYR A 13 -10.82 -1.76 0.27
N ALA A 14 -10.65 -0.51 -0.11
CA ALA A 14 -9.90 -0.12 -1.31
C ALA A 14 -8.38 -0.09 -1.10
N ALA A 15 -7.91 0.33 0.06
CA ALA A 15 -6.49 0.54 0.34
C ALA A 15 -5.60 -0.71 0.10
N PRO A 16 -6.02 -1.95 0.44
CA PRO A 16 -5.20 -3.14 0.18
C PRO A 16 -4.92 -3.43 -1.31
N MET A 17 -5.62 -2.76 -2.23
CA MET A 17 -5.44 -2.95 -3.66
C MET A 17 -4.32 -2.08 -4.26
N ASN A 18 -3.64 -1.23 -3.47
CA ASN A 18 -2.59 -0.33 -3.94
C ASN A 18 -1.52 -1.04 -4.78
N ASP A 19 -1.10 -2.20 -4.33
CA ASP A 19 -0.01 -3.00 -4.92
C ASP A 19 -0.48 -4.16 -5.81
N LEU A 20 -1.77 -4.25 -6.13
CA LEU A 20 -2.34 -5.36 -6.92
C LEU A 20 -1.61 -5.55 -8.26
N GLY A 21 -1.17 -4.47 -8.86
CA GLY A 21 -0.46 -4.50 -10.15
C GLY A 21 0.93 -5.14 -10.10
N LYS A 22 1.48 -5.42 -8.92
CA LYS A 22 2.76 -6.17 -8.80
C LYS A 22 2.68 -7.56 -9.41
N ILE A 23 1.48 -8.12 -9.54
CA ILE A 23 1.26 -9.40 -10.25
C ILE A 23 1.72 -9.35 -11.73
N GLY A 24 1.74 -8.17 -12.33
CA GLY A 24 2.20 -7.99 -13.72
C GLY A 24 3.68 -7.64 -13.85
N ILE A 25 4.43 -7.55 -12.74
CA ILE A 25 5.86 -7.26 -12.76
C ILE A 25 6.63 -8.58 -12.86
N PRO A 26 7.62 -8.70 -13.78
CA PRO A 26 8.43 -9.91 -13.90
C PRO A 26 9.12 -10.30 -12.59
N ASP A 27 9.09 -11.58 -12.23
CA ASP A 27 9.69 -12.10 -10.99
C ASP A 27 11.17 -11.74 -10.86
N ALA A 28 11.90 -11.71 -11.98
CA ALA A 28 13.32 -11.33 -11.99
C ALA A 28 13.57 -9.91 -11.47
N ILE A 29 12.57 -9.02 -11.57
CA ILE A 29 12.60 -7.64 -11.06
C ILE A 29 11.97 -7.59 -9.67
N LEU A 30 10.78 -8.17 -9.50
CA LEU A 30 10.01 -8.12 -8.25
C LEU A 30 10.76 -8.78 -7.09
N LEU A 31 11.41 -9.92 -7.36
CA LEU A 31 12.11 -10.73 -6.35
C LEU A 31 13.64 -10.53 -6.39
N LYS A 32 14.13 -9.53 -7.12
CA LYS A 32 15.58 -9.29 -7.25
C LYS A 32 16.23 -9.05 -5.89
N PRO A 33 17.25 -9.84 -5.50
CA PRO A 33 17.95 -9.71 -4.22
C PRO A 33 18.99 -8.58 -4.21
N ALA A 34 18.77 -7.51 -4.96
CA ALA A 34 19.65 -6.36 -5.08
C ALA A 34 18.84 -5.09 -5.40
N LYS A 35 19.51 -3.94 -5.41
CA LYS A 35 18.89 -2.70 -5.89
C LYS A 35 18.55 -2.84 -7.37
N LEU A 36 17.38 -2.34 -7.75
CA LEU A 36 16.98 -2.23 -9.15
C LEU A 36 17.85 -1.18 -9.86
N ASP A 37 18.23 -1.47 -11.09
CA ASP A 37 18.80 -0.45 -11.97
C ASP A 37 17.72 0.51 -12.48
N SER A 38 18.12 1.52 -13.26
CA SER A 38 17.17 2.53 -13.77
C SER A 38 16.09 1.95 -14.67
N GLY A 39 16.43 0.98 -15.52
CA GLY A 39 15.48 0.33 -16.43
C GLY A 39 14.49 -0.56 -15.68
N GLU A 40 14.99 -1.37 -14.75
CA GLU A 40 14.17 -2.20 -13.89
C GLU A 40 13.24 -1.36 -13.00
N TRP A 41 13.72 -0.20 -12.54
CA TRP A 41 12.91 0.73 -11.76
C TRP A 41 11.75 1.30 -12.59
N GLU A 42 11.98 1.65 -13.86
CA GLU A 42 10.90 2.08 -14.76
C GLU A 42 9.83 0.98 -14.91
N ILE A 43 10.25 -0.29 -15.05
CA ILE A 43 9.34 -1.43 -15.12
C ILE A 43 8.59 -1.60 -13.78
N MET A 44 9.29 -1.51 -12.65
CA MET A 44 8.67 -1.61 -11.33
C MET A 44 7.56 -0.57 -11.13
N LYS A 45 7.76 0.66 -11.58
CA LYS A 45 6.74 1.73 -11.48
C LYS A 45 5.44 1.40 -12.21
N LEU A 46 5.48 0.52 -13.22
CA LEU A 46 4.29 0.14 -13.98
C LEU A 46 3.25 -0.59 -13.14
N HIS A 47 3.60 -1.12 -11.93
CA HIS A 47 2.59 -1.76 -11.08
C HIS A 47 1.41 -0.83 -10.77
N THR A 48 1.63 0.49 -10.69
CA THR A 48 0.56 1.46 -10.46
C THR A 48 -0.45 1.48 -11.61
N VAL A 49 0.04 1.50 -12.84
CA VAL A 49 -0.79 1.51 -14.06
C VAL A 49 -1.43 0.14 -14.28
N ILE A 50 -0.69 -0.95 -14.05
CA ILE A 50 -1.21 -2.31 -14.19
C ILE A 50 -2.33 -2.54 -13.16
N GLY A 51 -2.12 -2.13 -11.90
CA GLY A 51 -3.13 -2.25 -10.85
C GLY A 51 -4.41 -1.49 -11.19
N ALA A 52 -4.29 -0.24 -11.61
CA ALA A 52 -5.43 0.55 -12.08
C ALA A 52 -6.14 -0.13 -13.25
N LYS A 53 -5.40 -0.67 -14.21
CA LYS A 53 -5.97 -1.35 -15.39
C LYS A 53 -6.73 -2.63 -15.03
N ILE A 54 -6.26 -3.38 -14.01
CA ILE A 54 -6.96 -4.57 -13.51
C ILE A 54 -8.31 -4.21 -12.88
N LEU A 55 -8.39 -3.06 -12.22
CA LEU A 55 -9.58 -2.60 -11.49
C LEU A 55 -10.54 -1.76 -12.34
N GLU A 56 -10.10 -1.33 -13.53
CA GLU A 56 -10.85 -0.45 -14.44
C GLU A 56 -12.21 -1.01 -14.82
N GLY A 57 -13.20 -0.13 -14.93
CA GLY A 57 -14.54 -0.46 -15.44
C GLY A 57 -15.48 -1.12 -14.43
N SER A 58 -15.09 -1.26 -13.17
CA SER A 58 -15.97 -1.78 -12.14
C SER A 58 -17.03 -0.75 -11.73
N GLU A 59 -18.26 -1.23 -11.50
CA GLU A 59 -19.34 -0.40 -10.94
C GLU A 59 -19.29 -0.32 -9.41
N ALA A 60 -18.56 -1.22 -8.75
CA ALA A 60 -18.43 -1.23 -7.29
C ALA A 60 -17.56 -0.06 -6.81
N GLU A 61 -18.09 0.75 -5.90
CA GLU A 61 -17.45 1.98 -5.43
C GLU A 61 -16.06 1.75 -4.82
N PHE A 62 -15.92 0.72 -3.98
CA PHE A 62 -14.63 0.41 -3.36
C PHE A 62 -13.58 -0.08 -4.39
N ILE A 63 -13.99 -0.71 -5.50
CA ILE A 63 -13.07 -1.12 -6.58
C ILE A 63 -12.63 0.12 -7.37
N ARG A 64 -13.55 1.05 -7.68
CA ARG A 64 -13.19 2.33 -8.32
C ARG A 64 -12.24 3.15 -7.46
N LEU A 65 -12.46 3.17 -6.14
CA LEU A 65 -11.53 3.83 -5.23
C LEU A 65 -10.19 3.10 -5.17
N GLY A 66 -10.18 1.75 -5.24
CA GLY A 66 -8.99 0.92 -5.37
C GLY A 66 -8.19 1.21 -6.64
N GLU A 67 -8.87 1.42 -7.79
CA GLU A 67 -8.24 1.86 -9.03
C GLU A 67 -7.49 3.18 -8.84
N ILE A 68 -8.13 4.17 -8.21
CA ILE A 68 -7.54 5.47 -7.91
C ILE A 68 -6.33 5.30 -6.99
N ILE A 69 -6.43 4.50 -5.93
CA ILE A 69 -5.34 4.25 -4.98
C ILE A 69 -4.18 3.55 -5.70
N ALA A 70 -4.45 2.49 -6.45
CA ALA A 70 -3.42 1.77 -7.20
C ALA A 70 -2.63 2.71 -8.13
N LEU A 71 -3.33 3.63 -8.79
CA LEU A 71 -2.73 4.57 -9.72
C LEU A 71 -1.93 5.67 -9.00
N CYS A 72 -2.38 6.16 -7.83
CA CYS A 72 -1.93 7.43 -7.28
C CYS A 72 -1.13 7.33 -5.96
N HIS A 73 -0.99 6.14 -5.34
CA HIS A 73 -0.33 6.02 -4.03
C HIS A 73 1.18 6.33 -4.06
N HIS A 74 1.79 6.43 -5.24
CA HIS A 74 3.19 6.86 -5.42
C HIS A 74 3.31 8.26 -6.02
N GLU A 75 2.20 8.98 -6.20
CA GLU A 75 2.27 10.41 -6.46
C GLU A 75 2.78 11.14 -5.22
N LYS A 76 3.48 12.27 -5.43
CA LYS A 76 4.03 13.08 -4.35
C LYS A 76 3.45 14.49 -4.42
N TRP A 77 3.22 15.08 -3.26
CA TRP A 77 2.61 16.39 -3.13
C TRP A 77 3.29 17.48 -3.98
N ASP A 78 4.62 17.40 -4.13
CA ASP A 78 5.41 18.34 -4.91
C ASP A 78 5.38 18.09 -6.44
N GLY A 79 4.75 16.99 -6.90
CA GLY A 79 4.70 16.58 -8.31
C GLY A 79 5.89 15.75 -8.78
N SER A 80 6.82 15.39 -7.90
CA SER A 80 7.97 14.53 -8.25
C SER A 80 7.64 13.03 -8.25
N GLY A 81 6.39 12.66 -7.98
CA GLY A 81 5.90 11.29 -7.94
C GLY A 81 5.69 10.64 -9.32
N TYR A 82 5.00 9.53 -9.34
CA TYR A 82 4.63 8.79 -10.55
C TYR A 82 3.27 8.09 -10.36
N PRO A 83 2.59 7.69 -11.45
CA PRO A 83 2.99 7.73 -12.87
C PRO A 83 2.62 9.03 -13.58
N LYS A 84 1.67 9.80 -13.06
CA LYS A 84 1.09 10.98 -13.75
C LYS A 84 1.76 12.30 -13.36
N LYS A 85 2.60 12.31 -12.34
CA LYS A 85 3.25 13.50 -11.77
C LYS A 85 2.25 14.57 -11.34
N LEU A 86 1.13 14.12 -10.75
CA LEU A 86 0.13 15.00 -10.17
C LEU A 86 0.72 15.78 -9.01
N LYS A 87 0.25 17.03 -8.81
CA LYS A 87 0.77 17.92 -7.78
C LYS A 87 -0.34 18.42 -6.87
N GLY A 88 -0.07 18.47 -5.57
CA GLY A 88 -0.98 19.03 -4.58
C GLY A 88 -2.34 18.34 -4.60
N SER A 89 -3.41 19.13 -4.67
CA SER A 89 -4.78 18.65 -4.66
C SER A 89 -5.24 17.97 -5.97
N GLU A 90 -4.42 17.97 -7.03
CA GLU A 90 -4.67 17.13 -8.21
C GLU A 90 -4.58 15.65 -7.87
N ILE A 91 -3.81 15.30 -6.84
CA ILE A 91 -3.76 13.92 -6.32
C ILE A 91 -5.07 13.65 -5.56
N PRO A 92 -5.86 12.65 -5.95
CA PRO A 92 -7.07 12.28 -5.21
C PRO A 92 -6.77 12.01 -3.73
N LEU A 93 -7.68 12.41 -2.83
CA LEU A 93 -7.47 12.29 -1.38
C LEU A 93 -7.13 10.85 -0.95
N ALA A 94 -7.80 9.85 -1.53
CA ALA A 94 -7.51 8.45 -1.24
C ALA A 94 -6.05 8.06 -1.59
N GLY A 95 -5.51 8.58 -2.69
CA GLY A 95 -4.09 8.40 -3.06
C GLY A 95 -3.15 9.06 -2.06
N ARG A 96 -3.46 10.30 -1.60
CA ARG A 96 -2.66 11.00 -0.59
C ARG A 96 -2.64 10.27 0.76
N ILE A 97 -3.80 9.71 1.18
CA ILE A 97 -3.90 8.91 2.41
C ILE A 97 -3.13 7.59 2.25
N ALA A 98 -3.29 6.91 1.12
CA ALA A 98 -2.59 5.65 0.86
C ALA A 98 -1.07 5.83 0.81
N ALA A 99 -0.57 6.94 0.24
CA ALA A 99 0.85 7.24 0.17
C ALA A 99 1.52 7.30 1.56
N ILE A 100 0.92 7.97 2.54
CA ILE A 100 1.48 8.06 3.89
C ILE A 100 1.41 6.71 4.61
N ALA A 101 0.32 5.96 4.43
CA ALA A 101 0.15 4.65 5.04
C ALA A 101 1.17 3.63 4.50
N ASP A 102 1.36 3.58 3.16
CA ASP A 102 2.33 2.70 2.50
C ASP A 102 3.76 3.01 2.95
N VAL A 103 4.15 4.28 2.97
CA VAL A 103 5.49 4.67 3.41
C VAL A 103 5.70 4.35 4.89
N PHE A 104 4.73 4.62 5.76
CA PHE A 104 4.83 4.28 7.18
C PHE A 104 4.98 2.77 7.39
N ASP A 105 4.17 1.96 6.71
CA ASP A 105 4.34 0.50 6.77
C ASP A 105 5.70 0.06 6.23
N ALA A 106 6.12 0.61 5.10
CA ALA A 106 7.42 0.31 4.51
C ALA A 106 8.60 0.65 5.42
N LEU A 107 8.53 1.73 6.20
CA LEU A 107 9.57 2.14 7.14
C LEU A 107 9.59 1.22 8.36
N THR A 108 8.43 0.87 8.90
CA THR A 108 8.29 0.14 10.17
C THR A 108 8.24 -1.38 10.02
N SER A 109 8.14 -1.91 8.80
CA SER A 109 8.09 -3.35 8.53
C SER A 109 9.47 -3.90 8.13
N ARG A 110 9.74 -5.17 8.51
CA ARG A 110 10.95 -5.88 8.11
C ARG A 110 10.90 -6.17 6.62
N ARG A 111 11.93 -5.81 5.89
CA ARG A 111 12.10 -6.15 4.48
C ARG A 111 13.34 -7.04 4.28
N PRO A 112 13.42 -7.87 3.22
CA PRO A 112 14.54 -8.81 3.02
C PRO A 112 15.91 -8.15 3.08
N TYR A 113 16.00 -6.88 2.70
CA TYR A 113 17.27 -6.16 2.52
C TYR A 113 17.48 -5.01 3.52
N ARG A 114 16.51 -4.79 4.44
CA ARG A 114 16.60 -3.67 5.39
C ARG A 114 15.90 -3.98 6.70
N LYS A 115 16.59 -3.71 7.80
CA LYS A 115 15.96 -3.68 9.12
C LYS A 115 14.89 -2.56 9.15
N PRO A 116 13.80 -2.74 9.88
CA PRO A 116 12.86 -1.66 10.11
C PRO A 116 13.56 -0.47 10.79
N PHE A 117 13.16 0.73 10.43
CA PHE A 117 13.49 1.92 11.21
C PHE A 117 12.79 1.87 12.57
N SER A 118 13.35 2.57 13.56
CA SER A 118 12.62 2.81 14.81
C SER A 118 11.33 3.58 14.52
N LEU A 119 10.40 3.51 15.46
CA LEU A 119 9.16 4.26 15.34
C LEU A 119 9.42 5.77 15.27
N GLU A 120 10.36 6.26 16.12
CA GLU A 120 10.74 7.68 16.16
C GLU A 120 11.34 8.15 14.83
N GLU A 121 12.28 7.38 14.26
CA GLU A 121 12.85 7.69 12.94
C GLU A 121 11.78 7.70 11.85
N SER A 122 10.86 6.71 11.87
CA SER A 122 9.77 6.63 10.90
C SER A 122 8.83 7.83 10.98
N LEU A 123 8.45 8.25 12.19
CA LEU A 123 7.63 9.44 12.40
C LEU A 123 8.36 10.71 11.98
N ALA A 124 9.67 10.83 12.25
CA ALA A 124 10.48 11.97 11.79
C ALA A 124 10.48 12.07 10.26
N ILE A 125 10.71 10.96 9.54
CA ILE A 125 10.69 10.92 8.08
C ILE A 125 9.32 11.36 7.53
N ILE A 126 8.22 10.90 8.13
CA ILE A 126 6.88 11.32 7.72
C ILE A 126 6.70 12.83 7.93
N ARG A 127 7.15 13.38 9.08
CA ARG A 127 7.05 14.80 9.39
C ARG A 127 7.86 15.66 8.43
N GLU A 128 9.09 15.26 8.13
CA GLU A 128 9.99 15.96 7.20
C GLU A 128 9.46 15.92 5.76
N GLY A 129 8.72 14.87 5.40
CA GLY A 129 8.08 14.73 4.08
C GLY A 129 6.85 15.62 3.86
N SER A 130 6.37 16.35 4.87
CA SER A 130 5.22 17.25 4.75
C SER A 130 5.48 18.36 3.73
N GLY A 131 4.53 18.60 2.83
CA GLY A 131 4.62 19.60 1.76
C GLY A 131 5.52 19.22 0.57
N SER A 132 6.25 18.10 0.66
CA SER A 132 7.06 17.57 -0.43
C SER A 132 6.54 16.19 -0.89
N HIS A 133 6.76 15.17 -0.11
CA HIS A 133 6.23 13.83 -0.38
C HIS A 133 4.74 13.74 -0.05
N PHE A 134 4.34 14.25 1.10
CA PHE A 134 2.99 14.10 1.65
C PHE A 134 2.24 15.42 1.70
N ASP A 135 0.91 15.30 1.56
CA ASP A 135 -0.03 16.37 1.83
C ASP A 135 0.06 16.82 3.31
N PRO A 136 0.29 18.13 3.58
CA PRO A 136 0.37 18.64 4.94
C PRO A 136 -0.85 18.33 5.80
N ASP A 137 -2.07 18.42 5.25
CA ASP A 137 -3.32 18.17 5.98
C ASP A 137 -3.45 16.68 6.36
N VAL A 138 -2.98 15.78 5.48
CA VAL A 138 -2.93 14.34 5.76
C VAL A 138 -1.87 14.04 6.83
N VAL A 139 -0.69 14.69 6.77
CA VAL A 139 0.34 14.56 7.80
C VAL A 139 -0.17 15.02 9.16
N ASP A 140 -0.82 16.18 9.24
CA ASP A 140 -1.36 16.69 10.50
C ASP A 140 -2.43 15.74 11.07
N SER A 141 -3.31 15.21 10.21
CA SER A 141 -4.32 14.22 10.62
C SER A 141 -3.68 12.91 11.09
N PHE A 142 -2.62 12.43 10.42
CA PHE A 142 -1.84 11.26 10.83
C PHE A 142 -1.25 11.44 12.22
N PHE A 143 -0.66 12.59 12.51
CA PHE A 143 -0.08 12.87 13.81
C PHE A 143 -1.12 13.10 14.91
N ALA A 144 -2.31 13.56 14.57
CA ALA A 144 -3.42 13.70 15.52
C ALA A 144 -3.88 12.34 16.10
N ILE A 145 -3.73 11.23 15.33
CA ILE A 145 -4.12 9.87 15.73
C ILE A 145 -2.92 8.93 15.85
N ARG A 146 -1.71 9.47 16.09
CA ARG A 146 -0.47 8.67 16.09
C ARG A 146 -0.48 7.51 17.09
N GLU A 147 -1.09 7.68 18.27
CA GLU A 147 -1.12 6.66 19.32
C GLU A 147 -1.97 5.45 18.89
N GLU A 148 -3.08 5.70 18.19
CA GLU A 148 -3.92 4.67 17.58
C GLU A 148 -3.16 3.92 16.50
N ILE A 149 -2.45 4.65 15.62
CA ILE A 149 -1.62 4.05 14.56
C ILE A 149 -0.53 3.16 15.16
N ILE A 150 0.14 3.62 16.21
CA ILE A 150 1.16 2.84 16.92
C ILE A 150 0.56 1.58 17.55
N THR A 151 -0.62 1.68 18.12
CA THR A 151 -1.33 0.55 18.73
C THR A 151 -1.69 -0.50 17.67
N ILE A 152 -2.24 -0.07 16.54
CA ILE A 152 -2.54 -0.94 15.39
C ILE A 152 -1.25 -1.60 14.89
N LYS A 153 -0.17 -0.84 14.72
CA LYS A 153 1.11 -1.38 14.25
C LYS A 153 1.68 -2.44 15.18
N LYS A 154 1.59 -2.25 16.49
CA LYS A 154 2.03 -3.25 17.47
C LYS A 154 1.20 -4.52 17.37
N GLN A 155 -0.12 -4.40 17.33
CA GLN A 155 -1.04 -5.53 17.25
C GLN A 155 -0.73 -6.40 16.01
N TYR A 156 -0.66 -5.82 14.82
CA TYR A 156 -0.41 -6.55 13.58
C TYR A 156 1.07 -6.93 13.37
N GLY A 157 2.01 -6.20 13.98
CA GLY A 157 3.43 -6.53 13.93
C GLY A 157 3.79 -7.78 14.72
N GLU A 158 3.15 -8.03 15.87
CA GLU A 158 3.36 -9.20 16.71
C GLU A 158 2.72 -10.48 16.14
N GLU A 159 1.55 -10.36 15.49
CA GLU A 159 0.89 -11.48 14.82
C GLU A 159 1.71 -12.02 13.66
N ASN A 160 2.29 -11.15 12.83
CA ASN A 160 3.15 -11.55 11.71
C ASN A 160 4.48 -12.21 12.13
N GLN A 161 4.92 -12.05 13.38
CA GLN A 161 6.12 -12.73 13.89
C GLN A 161 5.85 -14.14 14.44
N LYS A 162 4.63 -14.43 14.88
CA LYS A 162 4.28 -15.71 15.54
C LYS A 162 3.77 -16.76 14.57
N THR A 163 3.29 -16.37 13.42
CA THR A 163 2.75 -17.30 12.43
C THR A 163 3.23 -16.90 11.07
N GLY A 164 3.86 -17.78 10.33
CA GLY A 164 3.87 -17.69 8.87
C GLY A 164 2.45 -17.90 8.30
N ASP A 165 1.44 -17.59 9.09
CA ASP A 165 0.02 -17.79 8.79
C ASP A 165 -0.61 -16.43 8.45
N ILE A 166 -1.07 -16.32 7.24
CA ILE A 166 -2.00 -15.25 6.84
C ILE A 166 -3.27 -15.43 7.69
N PRO A 167 -3.70 -14.43 8.49
CA PRO A 167 -4.92 -14.53 9.28
C PRO A 167 -6.09 -14.94 8.39
N GLY A 168 -6.79 -16.01 8.76
CA GLY A 168 -7.91 -16.56 7.98
C GLY A 168 -7.53 -17.58 6.90
N LEU A 169 -6.27 -17.66 6.46
CA LEU A 169 -5.87 -18.62 5.42
C LEU A 169 -6.07 -20.08 5.86
N LYS A 170 -5.80 -20.42 7.12
CA LYS A 170 -6.10 -21.77 7.66
C LYS A 170 -7.58 -22.09 7.61
N GLY A 171 -8.44 -21.15 7.94
CA GLY A 171 -9.89 -21.30 7.84
C GLY A 171 -10.34 -21.49 6.40
N LEU A 172 -9.81 -20.67 5.49
CA LEU A 172 -10.05 -20.79 4.04
C LEU A 172 -9.54 -22.11 3.49
N LEU A 173 -8.32 -22.55 3.82
CA LEU A 173 -7.77 -23.84 3.38
C LEU A 173 -8.55 -25.04 3.94
N GLN A 174 -9.14 -24.94 5.14
CA GLN A 174 -10.03 -25.96 5.68
C GLN A 174 -11.39 -25.97 4.98
N GLN A 175 -11.91 -24.80 4.63
CA GLN A 175 -13.19 -24.65 3.93
C GLN A 175 -13.09 -25.08 2.45
N TYR A 176 -11.98 -24.74 1.80
CA TYR A 176 -11.63 -25.19 0.45
C TYR A 176 -10.64 -26.35 0.52
N LYS A 177 -11.03 -27.48 1.14
CA LYS A 177 -10.27 -28.72 1.03
C LYS A 177 -10.08 -29.03 -0.44
N PHE A 178 -8.90 -28.71 -0.96
CA PHE A 178 -8.46 -29.15 -2.28
C PHE A 178 -8.51 -30.67 -2.26
N ARG A 179 -9.56 -31.25 -2.78
CA ARG A 179 -9.57 -32.68 -3.11
C ARG A 179 -8.68 -32.79 -4.36
N PRO A 180 -7.49 -33.42 -4.28
CA PRO A 180 -6.73 -33.69 -5.50
C PRO A 180 -7.67 -34.48 -6.41
N ASN A 181 -7.82 -34.03 -7.65
CA ASN A 181 -8.58 -34.76 -8.65
C ASN A 181 -7.90 -36.12 -8.85
N PRO A 182 -8.53 -37.27 -8.56
CA PRO A 182 -7.89 -38.57 -8.67
C PRO A 182 -7.57 -38.99 -10.11
N ASN A 183 -7.90 -38.16 -11.11
CA ASN A 183 -7.72 -38.44 -12.53
C ASN A 183 -6.71 -37.55 -13.26
N SER A 184 -5.84 -36.83 -12.55
CA SER A 184 -4.70 -36.14 -13.19
C SER A 184 -3.47 -37.03 -13.13
N CYS A 185 -3.34 -37.93 -14.10
CA CYS A 185 -2.07 -38.48 -14.60
C CYS A 185 -1.56 -37.64 -15.74
#